data_af032c4a6c13df80721fd2bc7eab0d04
#
_entry.id   af032c4a6c13df80721fd2bc7eab0d04
#
_cell.length_a   1.000
_cell.length_b   1.000
_cell.length_c   1.000
_cell.angle_alpha   90.00
_cell.angle_beta   90.00
_cell.angle_gamma   90.00
#
_symmetry.space_group_name_H-M   'P 1'
#
loop_
_entity.id
_entity.type
_entity.pdbx_description
1 polymer ?
#
loop_
_entity_poly.entity_id
_entity_poly.type
_entity_poly.pdbx_seq_one_letter_code
_entity_poly.pdbx_strand_id
1 'polypeptide(L)'
;MTTDAAPDAFPIAWLEPSDPELTWEWDDMHMPRPLTALGEDYVAVLTQGFAYRYERLCIPAEVLSRVWNGFTYFAFRVNVPKAERDAVMDRYTEARRERIPLTAAYWRDEAMPELRAMYREIDAMAVDELPVDRLVDAWKRAWSHAERAWGIHFYTISGPYQALDDLADRYEAIVENSSAAEALGLVAGLIEDLRLVEEGLERLTAAAAATPAIAVRLRAGGATIEDIAAIDGSGGFATELRAFLADHGHLGQIREDLGDPSWSEDPAPLLADLGKRLVRPVRPVAERWAAREAESEAIAARVRRLLDGRPTELAEFDALLAAAREIGPLTEGHNYWIDRMCADRLRRFAFRLARRLV
;
A
#
# COMPACT_ATOMS: atom_id res chain seq x y z
N MET A 1 25.23 23.75 39.84
CA MET A 1 24.52 24.63 38.92
C MET A 1 24.35 23.84 37.61
N THR A 2 23.30 23.08 37.54
CA THR A 2 22.88 22.39 36.32
C THR A 2 22.05 23.37 35.51
N THR A 3 22.60 23.87 34.43
CA THR A 3 21.82 24.63 33.45
C THR A 3 20.84 23.66 32.84
N ASP A 4 19.56 23.76 33.20
CA ASP A 4 18.43 23.27 32.39
C ASP A 4 18.45 24.07 31.08
N ALA A 5 19.29 23.64 30.13
CA ALA A 5 19.05 23.96 28.74
C ALA A 5 17.82 23.13 28.36
N ALA A 6 16.70 23.80 28.06
CA ALA A 6 15.61 23.18 27.35
C ALA A 6 16.22 22.42 26.17
N PRO A 7 15.78 21.18 25.85
CA PRO A 7 16.24 20.48 24.68
C PRO A 7 16.10 21.44 23.51
N ASP A 8 17.19 21.64 22.76
CA ASP A 8 17.19 22.52 21.59
C ASP A 8 15.93 22.21 20.81
N ALA A 9 15.06 23.22 20.71
CA ALA A 9 13.81 23.04 20.00
C ALA A 9 14.15 22.55 18.59
N PHE A 10 13.57 21.46 18.19
CA PHE A 10 13.74 20.91 16.84
C PHE A 10 13.59 22.06 15.84
N PRO A 11 14.61 22.38 15.04
CA PRO A 11 14.64 23.60 14.24
C PRO A 11 13.62 23.50 13.09
N ILE A 12 12.38 23.87 13.38
CA ILE A 12 11.31 23.93 12.38
C ILE A 12 11.36 25.28 11.68
N ALA A 13 11.53 25.26 10.38
CA ALA A 13 11.27 26.41 9.53
C ALA A 13 9.80 26.38 9.09
N TRP A 14 8.96 27.19 9.74
CA TRP A 14 7.56 27.34 9.34
C TRP A 14 7.48 27.95 7.96
N LEU A 15 6.73 27.31 7.04
CA LEU A 15 6.57 27.75 5.66
C LEU A 15 5.44 28.77 5.53
N GLU A 16 4.40 28.64 6.35
CA GLU A 16 3.27 29.54 6.39
C GLU A 16 3.02 30.07 7.81
N PRO A 17 2.48 31.30 7.95
CA PRO A 17 2.19 31.87 9.26
C PRO A 17 1.22 31.05 10.11
N SER A 18 0.36 30.25 9.48
CA SER A 18 -0.60 29.36 10.16
C SER A 18 -0.02 28.03 10.62
N ASP A 19 1.16 27.63 10.13
CA ASP A 19 1.75 26.33 10.45
C ASP A 19 1.91 26.10 11.98
N PRO A 20 2.33 27.11 12.79
CA PRO A 20 2.44 26.94 14.25
C PRO A 20 1.10 26.70 14.96
N GLU A 21 -0.03 26.99 14.32
CA GLU A 21 -1.37 26.83 14.91
C GLU A 21 -1.94 25.42 14.67
N LEU A 22 -1.26 24.60 13.85
CA LEU A 22 -1.70 23.27 13.47
C LEU A 22 -1.02 22.20 14.33
N THR A 23 -1.70 21.07 14.47
CA THR A 23 -1.09 19.85 15.01
C THR A 23 -0.49 19.06 13.86
N TRP A 24 0.83 18.90 13.92
CA TRP A 24 1.59 18.16 12.92
C TRP A 24 1.92 16.77 13.45
N GLU A 25 1.60 15.76 12.64
CA GLU A 25 1.87 14.35 12.93
C GLU A 25 2.95 13.83 11.99
N TRP A 26 4.00 13.25 12.56
CA TRP A 26 5.03 12.55 11.78
C TRP A 26 4.44 11.27 11.19
N ASP A 27 4.63 11.08 9.88
CA ASP A 27 4.27 9.83 9.21
C ASP A 27 5.38 8.78 9.40
N ASP A 28 5.43 8.19 10.58
CA ASP A 28 6.40 7.15 10.93
C ASP A 28 6.04 5.77 10.33
N MET A 29 4.81 5.59 9.89
CA MET A 29 4.33 4.34 9.31
C MET A 29 4.84 4.17 7.87
N HIS A 30 4.66 5.19 7.03
CA HIS A 30 5.03 5.12 5.61
C HIS A 30 6.42 5.68 5.35
N MET A 31 6.84 6.71 6.10
CA MET A 31 8.09 7.45 5.92
C MET A 31 8.93 7.51 7.22
N PRO A 32 9.37 6.35 7.77
CA PRO A 32 10.06 6.27 9.07
C PRO A 32 11.51 6.78 9.03
N ARG A 33 12.05 7.13 7.87
CA ARG A 33 13.42 7.60 7.67
C ARG A 33 13.42 8.89 6.87
N PRO A 34 14.51 9.70 6.95
CA PRO A 34 14.65 10.87 6.09
C PRO A 34 14.51 10.50 4.62
N LEU A 35 13.71 11.27 3.91
CA LEU A 35 13.46 11.10 2.49
C LEU A 35 14.66 11.52 1.64
N THR A 36 14.78 10.95 0.46
CA THR A 36 15.61 11.50 -0.61
C THR A 36 14.96 12.76 -1.18
N ALA A 37 15.74 13.60 -1.87
CA ALA A 37 15.19 14.80 -2.52
C ALA A 37 14.03 14.48 -3.49
N LEU A 38 14.09 13.34 -4.20
CA LEU A 38 13.00 12.90 -5.07
C LEU A 38 11.78 12.43 -4.26
N GLY A 39 12.00 11.82 -3.09
CA GLY A 39 10.95 11.45 -2.15
C GLY A 39 10.25 12.67 -1.55
N GLU A 40 11.01 13.73 -1.21
CA GLU A 40 10.43 14.99 -0.72
C GLU A 40 9.46 15.60 -1.73
N ASP A 41 9.83 15.65 -3.02
CA ASP A 41 8.94 16.11 -4.08
C ASP A 41 7.70 15.22 -4.21
N TYR A 42 7.85 13.90 -4.00
CA TYR A 42 6.75 12.94 -4.11
C TYR A 42 5.68 13.09 -3.03
N VAL A 43 5.98 13.66 -1.88
CA VAL A 43 5.00 13.98 -0.82
C VAL A 43 3.87 14.87 -1.34
N ALA A 44 4.16 15.74 -2.32
CA ALA A 44 3.12 16.56 -2.95
C ALA A 44 2.06 15.74 -3.68
N VAL A 45 2.44 14.60 -4.28
CA VAL A 45 1.53 13.67 -4.97
C VAL A 45 0.54 13.06 -3.98
N LEU A 46 1.03 12.65 -2.80
CA LEU A 46 0.19 12.11 -1.73
C LEU A 46 -0.82 13.16 -1.26
N THR A 47 -0.36 14.39 -1.05
CA THR A 47 -1.22 15.50 -0.60
C THR A 47 -2.35 15.78 -1.59
N GLN A 48 -2.08 15.75 -2.90
CA GLN A 48 -3.10 15.89 -3.93
C GLN A 48 -4.08 14.71 -3.93
N GLY A 49 -3.62 13.52 -3.63
CA GLY A 49 -4.47 12.34 -3.49
C GLY A 49 -5.51 12.50 -2.38
N PHE A 50 -5.14 13.07 -1.24
CA PHE A 50 -6.10 13.41 -0.17
C PHE A 50 -7.17 14.40 -0.65
N ALA A 51 -6.79 15.44 -1.42
CA ALA A 51 -7.74 16.41 -1.95
C ALA A 51 -8.85 15.75 -2.79
N TYR A 52 -8.48 14.78 -3.65
CA TYR A 52 -9.45 13.99 -4.42
C TYR A 52 -10.46 13.25 -3.54
N ARG A 53 -10.00 12.58 -2.47
CA ARG A 53 -10.88 11.90 -1.50
C ARG A 53 -11.82 12.90 -0.83
N TYR A 54 -11.29 14.03 -0.38
CA TYR A 54 -12.04 15.02 0.38
C TYR A 54 -13.14 15.65 -0.45
N GLU A 55 -12.86 15.98 -1.70
CA GLU A 55 -13.86 16.47 -2.64
C GLU A 55 -14.98 15.43 -2.85
N ARG A 56 -14.62 14.20 -3.15
CA ARG A 56 -15.61 13.14 -3.44
C ARG A 56 -16.48 12.76 -2.25
N LEU A 57 -15.93 12.80 -1.04
CA LEU A 57 -16.67 12.46 0.18
C LEU A 57 -17.21 13.70 0.91
N CYS A 58 -17.06 14.89 0.34
CA CYS A 58 -17.49 16.15 0.96
C CYS A 58 -16.86 16.37 2.34
N ILE A 59 -15.60 15.94 2.54
CA ILE A 59 -14.89 16.11 3.81
C ILE A 59 -14.53 17.59 3.98
N PRO A 60 -14.94 18.27 5.08
CA PRO A 60 -14.75 19.71 5.26
C PRO A 60 -13.35 20.07 5.79
N ALA A 61 -12.34 19.46 5.24
CA ALA A 61 -10.96 19.68 5.64
C ALA A 61 -10.02 19.61 4.44
N GLU A 62 -8.79 20.02 4.65
CA GLU A 62 -7.68 19.81 3.74
C GLU A 62 -6.52 19.15 4.49
N VAL A 63 -5.69 18.41 3.79
CA VAL A 63 -4.44 17.89 4.28
C VAL A 63 -3.32 18.78 3.83
N LEU A 64 -2.46 19.15 4.77
CA LEU A 64 -1.23 19.87 4.53
C LEU A 64 -0.07 18.91 4.79
N SER A 65 0.97 19.00 3.99
CA SER A 65 2.22 18.26 4.21
C SER A 65 3.40 19.21 4.35
N ARG A 66 4.35 18.84 5.18
CA ARG A 66 5.65 19.51 5.31
C ARG A 66 6.74 18.46 5.42
N VAL A 67 7.89 18.79 4.86
CA VAL A 67 9.10 17.99 5.09
C VAL A 67 10.07 18.82 5.91
N TRP A 68 10.37 18.37 7.12
CA TRP A 68 11.34 18.99 8.00
C TRP A 68 12.47 18.02 8.32
N ASN A 69 13.69 18.40 8.02
CA ASN A 69 14.89 17.57 8.17
C ASN A 69 14.77 16.21 7.45
N GLY A 70 14.08 16.19 6.31
CA GLY A 70 13.82 14.98 5.53
C GLY A 70 12.65 14.12 6.04
N PHE A 71 12.01 14.45 7.16
CA PHE A 71 10.86 13.71 7.68
C PHE A 71 9.55 14.36 7.26
N THR A 72 8.58 13.55 6.88
CA THR A 72 7.26 14.01 6.45
C THR A 72 6.32 14.16 7.63
N TYR A 73 5.64 15.30 7.65
CA TYR A 73 4.58 15.60 8.61
C TYR A 73 3.32 15.98 7.86
N PHE A 74 2.19 15.52 8.38
CA PHE A 74 0.87 15.90 7.91
C PHE A 74 0.11 16.67 8.98
N ALA A 75 -0.70 17.63 8.56
CA ALA A 75 -1.68 18.29 9.40
C ALA A 75 -3.02 18.38 8.70
N PHE A 76 -4.08 18.40 9.48
CA PHE A 76 -5.45 18.52 8.99
C PHE A 76 -6.01 19.87 9.38
N ARG A 77 -6.50 20.62 8.40
CA ARG A 77 -7.10 21.92 8.62
C ARG A 77 -8.55 21.92 8.18
N VAL A 78 -9.47 22.17 9.14
CA VAL A 78 -10.89 22.36 8.82
C VAL A 78 -11.05 23.69 8.09
N ASN A 79 -11.52 23.63 6.86
CA ASN A 79 -11.62 24.80 5.96
C ASN A 79 -13.06 25.34 5.83
N VAL A 80 -13.94 25.00 6.79
CA VAL A 80 -15.34 25.41 6.79
C VAL A 80 -15.65 26.29 8.00
N PRO A 81 -16.33 27.45 7.81
CA PRO A 81 -16.78 28.29 8.89
C PRO A 81 -17.65 27.51 9.89
N LYS A 82 -17.52 27.84 11.19
CA LYS A 82 -18.23 27.13 12.26
C LYS A 82 -19.75 27.08 12.01
N ALA A 83 -20.32 28.15 11.46
CA ALA A 83 -21.76 28.25 11.20
C ALA A 83 -22.26 27.27 10.11
N GLU A 84 -21.37 26.76 9.26
CA GLU A 84 -21.68 25.87 8.14
C GLU A 84 -21.37 24.39 8.42
N ARG A 85 -20.71 24.10 9.56
CA ARG A 85 -20.17 22.77 9.85
C ARG A 85 -21.26 21.68 9.87
N ASP A 86 -22.40 21.94 10.48
CA ASP A 86 -23.48 20.96 10.56
C ASP A 86 -24.00 20.57 9.17
N ALA A 87 -24.29 21.57 8.32
CA ALA A 87 -24.73 21.31 6.95
C ALA A 87 -23.70 20.58 6.08
N VAL A 88 -22.41 20.82 6.36
CA VAL A 88 -21.33 20.10 5.66
C VAL A 88 -21.21 18.68 6.19
N MET A 89 -21.35 18.46 7.51
CA MET A 89 -21.34 17.12 8.10
C MET A 89 -22.53 16.28 7.61
N ASP A 90 -23.69 16.87 7.38
CA ASP A 90 -24.83 16.17 6.75
C ASP A 90 -24.47 15.69 5.35
N ARG A 91 -23.86 16.56 4.52
CA ARG A 91 -23.41 16.17 3.17
C ARG A 91 -22.32 15.10 3.20
N TYR A 92 -21.39 15.19 4.12
CA TYR A 92 -20.34 14.17 4.31
C TYR A 92 -20.96 12.81 4.69
N THR A 93 -21.88 12.83 5.63
CA THR A 93 -22.60 11.62 6.08
C THR A 93 -23.37 10.97 4.93
N GLU A 94 -24.09 11.79 4.14
CA GLU A 94 -24.81 11.33 2.95
C GLU A 94 -23.85 10.73 1.91
N ALA A 95 -22.75 11.45 1.58
CA ALA A 95 -21.76 10.99 0.61
C ALA A 95 -21.09 9.66 1.04
N ARG A 96 -20.82 9.49 2.33
CA ARG A 96 -20.33 8.20 2.88
C ARG A 96 -21.34 7.09 2.67
N ARG A 97 -22.59 7.33 3.10
CA ARG A 97 -23.65 6.34 3.01
C ARG A 97 -23.89 5.86 1.58
N GLU A 98 -23.82 6.77 0.59
CA GLU A 98 -24.05 6.44 -0.81
C GLU A 98 -22.86 5.77 -1.49
N ARG A 99 -21.64 6.22 -1.19
CA ARG A 99 -20.45 5.88 -1.99
C ARG A 99 -19.60 4.77 -1.40
N ILE A 100 -19.50 4.67 -0.08
CA ILE A 100 -18.66 3.66 0.56
C ILE A 100 -19.10 2.23 0.22
N PRO A 101 -20.40 1.88 0.22
CA PRO A 101 -20.84 0.54 -0.18
C PRO A 101 -20.50 0.18 -1.65
N LEU A 102 -20.21 1.18 -2.48
CA LEU A 102 -19.86 0.98 -3.90
C LEU A 102 -18.36 0.83 -4.13
N THR A 103 -17.53 0.85 -3.07
CA THR A 103 -16.06 0.86 -3.22
C THR A 103 -15.53 -0.36 -3.98
N ALA A 104 -16.06 -1.56 -3.74
CA ALA A 104 -15.63 -2.76 -4.46
C ALA A 104 -15.96 -2.68 -5.96
N ALA A 105 -17.16 -2.20 -6.31
CA ALA A 105 -17.55 -1.99 -7.69
C ALA A 105 -16.69 -0.89 -8.35
N TYR A 106 -16.49 0.24 -7.67
CA TYR A 106 -15.61 1.31 -8.13
C TYR A 106 -14.20 0.79 -8.41
N TRP A 107 -13.62 0.01 -7.47
CA TRP A 107 -12.29 -0.56 -7.65
C TRP A 107 -12.20 -1.45 -8.89
N ARG A 108 -13.15 -2.38 -9.03
CA ARG A 108 -13.15 -3.37 -10.12
C ARG A 108 -13.44 -2.74 -11.48
N ASP A 109 -14.45 -1.87 -11.55
CA ASP A 109 -15.07 -1.46 -12.82
C ASP A 109 -14.51 -0.11 -13.32
N GLU A 110 -13.94 0.73 -12.46
CA GLU A 110 -13.40 2.04 -12.80
C GLU A 110 -11.89 2.15 -12.48
N ALA A 111 -11.52 1.99 -11.20
CA ALA A 111 -10.16 2.26 -10.72
C ALA A 111 -9.11 1.35 -11.37
N MET A 112 -9.30 0.04 -11.34
CA MET A 112 -8.33 -0.92 -11.90
C MET A 112 -8.14 -0.78 -13.42
N PRO A 113 -9.19 -0.62 -14.25
CA PRO A 113 -9.00 -0.31 -15.67
C PRO A 113 -8.24 0.99 -15.90
N GLU A 114 -8.52 2.05 -15.13
CA GLU A 114 -7.85 3.34 -15.22
C GLU A 114 -6.36 3.24 -14.83
N LEU A 115 -6.05 2.63 -13.68
CA LEU A 115 -4.66 2.40 -13.23
C LEU A 115 -3.86 1.63 -14.28
N ARG A 116 -4.40 0.55 -14.81
CA ARG A 116 -3.73 -0.25 -15.85
C ARG A 116 -3.51 0.55 -17.15
N ALA A 117 -4.43 1.44 -17.49
CA ALA A 117 -4.27 2.31 -18.66
C ALA A 117 -3.15 3.33 -18.44
N MET A 118 -3.12 3.99 -17.29
CA MET A 118 -2.06 4.95 -16.93
C MET A 118 -0.68 4.28 -16.90
N TYR A 119 -0.57 3.11 -16.31
CA TYR A 119 0.70 2.37 -16.23
C TYR A 119 1.19 1.94 -17.62
N ARG A 120 0.30 1.45 -18.50
CA ARG A 120 0.67 1.17 -19.90
C ARG A 120 1.13 2.42 -20.64
N GLU A 121 0.51 3.57 -20.37
CA GLU A 121 0.93 4.83 -20.99
C GLU A 121 2.33 5.23 -20.52
N ILE A 122 2.63 5.15 -19.21
CA ILE A 122 3.97 5.44 -18.67
C ILE A 122 5.01 4.48 -19.27
N ASP A 123 4.71 3.19 -19.31
CA ASP A 123 5.61 2.16 -19.84
C ASP A 123 5.87 2.33 -21.34
N ALA A 124 4.87 2.83 -22.10
CA ALA A 124 4.97 3.06 -23.55
C ALA A 124 5.66 4.38 -23.92
N MET A 125 5.91 5.29 -22.97
CA MET A 125 6.63 6.53 -23.26
C MET A 125 8.07 6.25 -23.66
N ALA A 126 8.40 6.51 -24.92
CA ALA A 126 9.73 6.28 -25.48
C ALA A 126 10.73 7.38 -25.07
N VAL A 127 10.96 7.53 -23.74
CA VAL A 127 11.80 8.60 -23.15
C VAL A 127 13.19 8.66 -23.81
N ASP A 128 13.75 7.50 -24.16
CA ASP A 128 15.07 7.40 -24.74
C ASP A 128 15.15 7.97 -26.18
N GLU A 129 14.01 8.11 -26.85
CA GLU A 129 13.89 8.61 -28.23
C GLU A 129 13.31 10.03 -28.30
N LEU A 130 12.73 10.54 -27.20
CA LEU A 130 12.12 11.87 -27.19
C LEU A 130 13.14 12.99 -27.39
N PRO A 131 12.81 14.05 -28.15
CA PRO A 131 13.56 15.30 -28.13
C PRO A 131 13.61 15.89 -26.72
N VAL A 132 14.72 16.58 -26.38
CA VAL A 132 14.96 17.11 -25.01
C VAL A 132 13.85 18.08 -24.57
N ASP A 133 13.35 18.90 -25.48
CA ASP A 133 12.25 19.83 -25.23
C ASP A 133 10.90 19.15 -24.89
N ARG A 134 10.77 17.86 -25.20
CA ARG A 134 9.59 17.04 -24.89
C ARG A 134 9.70 16.25 -23.58
N LEU A 135 10.89 16.18 -22.99
CA LEU A 135 11.10 15.40 -21.76
C LEU A 135 10.32 15.96 -20.57
N VAL A 136 10.18 17.30 -20.50
CA VAL A 136 9.41 17.97 -19.44
C VAL A 136 7.91 17.64 -19.55
N ASP A 137 7.37 17.62 -20.76
CA ASP A 137 5.96 17.29 -20.99
C ASP A 137 5.70 15.82 -20.61
N ALA A 138 6.63 14.92 -20.99
CA ALA A 138 6.55 13.52 -20.65
C ALA A 138 6.61 13.30 -19.11
N TRP A 139 7.48 14.03 -18.41
CA TRP A 139 7.54 14.01 -16.95
C TRP A 139 6.23 14.47 -16.31
N LYS A 140 5.72 15.64 -16.73
CA LYS A 140 4.45 16.17 -16.23
C LYS A 140 3.30 15.18 -16.44
N ARG A 141 3.30 14.45 -17.55
CA ARG A 141 2.30 13.44 -17.84
C ARG A 141 2.41 12.24 -16.89
N ALA A 142 3.62 11.72 -16.68
CA ALA A 142 3.85 10.62 -15.72
C ALA A 142 3.50 11.04 -14.29
N TRP A 143 3.83 12.28 -13.92
CA TRP A 143 3.51 12.86 -12.62
C TRP A 143 2.00 12.98 -12.41
N SER A 144 1.25 13.47 -13.39
CA SER A 144 -0.21 13.58 -13.30
C SER A 144 -0.89 12.21 -13.18
N HIS A 145 -0.32 11.17 -13.76
CA HIS A 145 -0.79 9.80 -13.53
C HIS A 145 -0.56 9.33 -12.09
N ALA A 146 0.58 9.71 -11.49
CA ALA A 146 0.84 9.40 -10.09
C ALA A 146 -0.13 10.14 -9.15
N GLU A 147 -0.37 11.44 -9.37
CA GLU A 147 -1.38 12.21 -8.63
C GLU A 147 -2.77 11.56 -8.72
N ARG A 148 -3.14 11.12 -9.91
CA ARG A 148 -4.43 10.42 -10.11
C ARG A 148 -4.48 9.06 -9.41
N ALA A 149 -3.40 8.28 -9.47
CA ALA A 149 -3.30 7.00 -8.78
C ALA A 149 -3.45 7.17 -7.26
N TRP A 150 -2.80 8.16 -6.67
CA TRP A 150 -2.95 8.46 -5.24
C TRP A 150 -4.33 9.02 -4.89
N GLY A 151 -4.99 9.71 -5.81
CA GLY A 151 -6.42 10.05 -5.66
C GLY A 151 -7.30 8.82 -5.55
N ILE A 152 -7.06 7.82 -6.39
CA ILE A 152 -7.74 6.51 -6.33
C ILE A 152 -7.42 5.80 -5.02
N HIS A 153 -6.15 5.80 -4.58
CA HIS A 153 -5.69 5.22 -3.32
C HIS A 153 -6.52 5.74 -2.14
N PHE A 154 -6.47 7.04 -1.87
CA PHE A 154 -7.12 7.63 -0.71
C PHE A 154 -8.65 7.54 -0.75
N TYR A 155 -9.24 7.56 -1.92
CA TYR A 155 -10.68 7.33 -2.05
C TYR A 155 -11.04 5.87 -1.74
N THR A 156 -10.27 4.92 -2.28
CA THR A 156 -10.52 3.48 -2.14
C THR A 156 -10.44 3.01 -0.69
N ILE A 157 -9.43 3.46 0.07
CA ILE A 157 -9.22 3.01 1.47
C ILE A 157 -10.38 3.36 2.41
N SER A 158 -11.22 4.31 2.02
CA SER A 158 -12.38 4.71 2.85
C SER A 158 -13.40 3.59 3.02
N GLY A 159 -13.56 2.72 2.01
CA GLY A 159 -14.48 1.60 2.03
C GLY A 159 -14.07 0.48 2.97
N PRO A 160 -12.88 -0.12 2.79
CA PRO A 160 -12.43 -1.20 3.64
C PRO A 160 -12.33 -0.82 5.13
N TYR A 161 -11.82 0.36 5.47
CA TYR A 161 -11.78 0.78 6.87
C TYR A 161 -13.19 0.87 7.48
N GLN A 162 -14.15 1.47 6.78
CA GLN A 162 -15.52 1.55 7.29
C GLN A 162 -16.15 0.15 7.46
N ALA A 163 -15.99 -0.73 6.47
CA ALA A 163 -16.57 -2.06 6.54
C ALA A 163 -15.95 -2.92 7.64
N LEU A 164 -14.65 -2.76 7.90
CA LEU A 164 -13.96 -3.45 8.98
C LEU A 164 -14.36 -2.91 10.35
N ASP A 165 -14.49 -1.60 10.50
CA ASP A 165 -14.96 -0.95 11.73
C ASP A 165 -16.40 -1.38 12.06
N ASP A 166 -17.32 -1.31 11.09
CA ASP A 166 -18.72 -1.72 11.27
C ASP A 166 -18.84 -3.21 11.67
N LEU A 167 -18.01 -4.08 11.07
CA LEU A 167 -17.95 -5.49 11.43
C LEU A 167 -17.36 -5.68 12.85
N ALA A 168 -16.30 -4.95 13.20
CA ALA A 168 -15.66 -5.03 14.51
C ALA A 168 -16.61 -4.58 15.62
N ASP A 169 -17.27 -3.43 15.45
CA ASP A 169 -18.26 -2.91 16.39
C ASP A 169 -19.40 -3.91 16.62
N ARG A 170 -19.88 -4.53 15.51
CA ARG A 170 -20.92 -5.54 15.60
C ARG A 170 -20.45 -6.83 16.29
N TYR A 171 -19.22 -7.24 16.02
CA TYR A 171 -18.62 -8.40 16.66
C TYR A 171 -18.47 -8.19 18.18
N GLU A 172 -17.96 -7.04 18.61
CA GLU A 172 -17.80 -6.69 20.03
C GLU A 172 -19.13 -6.59 20.76
N ALA A 173 -20.19 -6.12 20.09
CA ALA A 173 -21.53 -6.08 20.64
C ALA A 173 -22.14 -7.48 20.87
N ILE A 174 -21.68 -8.51 20.15
CA ILE A 174 -22.18 -9.88 20.25
C ILE A 174 -21.33 -10.76 21.14
N VAL A 175 -20.00 -10.58 21.08
CA VAL A 175 -19.02 -11.45 21.75
C VAL A 175 -18.43 -10.73 22.96
N GLU A 176 -18.85 -11.12 24.15
CA GLU A 176 -18.35 -10.55 25.39
C GLU A 176 -16.83 -10.70 25.55
N ASN A 177 -16.17 -9.65 26.03
CA ASN A 177 -14.73 -9.57 26.25
C ASN A 177 -13.88 -9.80 24.98
N SER A 178 -14.44 -9.53 23.81
CA SER A 178 -13.73 -9.58 22.54
C SER A 178 -12.94 -8.29 22.26
N SER A 179 -12.24 -8.27 21.13
CA SER A 179 -11.51 -7.10 20.63
C SER A 179 -11.68 -6.95 19.14
N ALA A 180 -11.48 -5.72 18.62
CA ALA A 180 -11.43 -5.46 17.19
C ALA A 180 -10.41 -6.35 16.47
N ALA A 181 -9.28 -6.68 17.13
CA ALA A 181 -8.27 -7.59 16.57
C ALA A 181 -8.81 -9.02 16.34
N GLU A 182 -9.70 -9.51 17.21
CA GLU A 182 -10.37 -10.81 16.99
C GLU A 182 -11.36 -10.74 15.81
N ALA A 183 -12.08 -9.62 15.68
CA ALA A 183 -13.00 -9.40 14.56
C ALA A 183 -12.27 -9.44 13.20
N LEU A 184 -11.03 -8.94 13.12
CA LEU A 184 -10.22 -9.01 11.90
C LEU A 184 -9.92 -10.46 11.46
N GLY A 185 -9.97 -11.41 12.38
CA GLY A 185 -9.88 -12.85 12.05
C GLY A 185 -10.99 -13.32 11.10
N LEU A 186 -12.15 -12.64 11.07
CA LEU A 186 -13.27 -12.94 10.17
C LEU A 186 -12.98 -12.68 8.69
N VAL A 187 -11.99 -11.82 8.41
CA VAL A 187 -11.59 -11.40 7.05
C VAL A 187 -10.12 -11.74 6.74
N ALA A 188 -9.42 -12.43 7.65
CA ALA A 188 -8.02 -12.78 7.47
C ALA A 188 -7.82 -13.73 6.27
N GLY A 189 -6.77 -13.50 5.48
CA GLY A 189 -6.34 -14.39 4.41
C GLY A 189 -7.01 -14.18 3.04
N LEU A 190 -7.79 -13.11 2.86
CA LEU A 190 -8.54 -12.87 1.62
C LEU A 190 -7.79 -12.04 0.56
N ILE A 191 -6.51 -11.69 0.78
CA ILE A 191 -5.76 -10.78 -0.11
C ILE A 191 -5.08 -11.59 -1.21
N GLU A 192 -5.72 -11.66 -2.37
CA GLU A 192 -5.27 -12.46 -3.52
C GLU A 192 -3.91 -12.03 -4.05
N ASP A 193 -3.64 -10.71 -4.16
CA ASP A 193 -2.35 -10.21 -4.66
C ASP A 193 -1.18 -10.70 -3.78
N LEU A 194 -1.33 -10.68 -2.46
CA LEU A 194 -0.32 -11.21 -1.53
C LEU A 194 -0.17 -12.73 -1.64
N ARG A 195 -1.26 -13.44 -1.88
CA ARG A 195 -1.22 -14.90 -2.12
C ARG A 195 -0.37 -15.23 -3.35
N LEU A 196 -0.58 -14.52 -4.45
CA LEU A 196 0.18 -14.71 -5.69
C LEU A 196 1.67 -14.42 -5.51
N VAL A 197 2.03 -13.39 -4.76
CA VAL A 197 3.44 -13.10 -4.40
C VAL A 197 4.04 -14.25 -3.60
N GLU A 198 3.36 -14.73 -2.56
CA GLU A 198 3.85 -15.83 -1.72
C GLU A 198 3.98 -17.15 -2.49
N GLU A 199 3.05 -17.47 -3.39
CA GLU A 199 3.15 -18.62 -4.29
C GLU A 199 4.34 -18.49 -5.25
N GLY A 200 4.60 -17.27 -5.76
CA GLY A 200 5.80 -17.00 -6.55
C GLY A 200 7.09 -17.22 -5.78
N LEU A 201 7.17 -16.75 -4.53
CA LEU A 201 8.31 -16.99 -3.64
C LEU A 201 8.47 -18.49 -3.30
N GLU A 202 7.39 -19.22 -3.16
CA GLU A 202 7.42 -20.67 -2.95
C GLU A 202 8.00 -21.39 -4.17
N ARG A 203 7.54 -21.07 -5.39
CA ARG A 203 8.11 -21.61 -6.64
C ARG A 203 9.60 -21.29 -6.78
N LEU A 204 10.01 -20.05 -6.51
CA LEU A 204 11.43 -19.66 -6.54
C LEU A 204 12.27 -20.42 -5.52
N THR A 205 11.74 -20.61 -4.30
CA THR A 205 12.44 -21.36 -3.26
C THR A 205 12.61 -22.84 -3.67
N ALA A 206 11.57 -23.43 -4.26
CA ALA A 206 11.63 -24.80 -4.78
C ALA A 206 12.63 -24.94 -5.94
N ALA A 207 12.63 -24.00 -6.89
CA ALA A 207 13.59 -23.99 -8.00
C ALA A 207 15.03 -23.84 -7.51
N ALA A 208 15.28 -22.98 -6.50
CA ALA A 208 16.58 -22.86 -5.86
C ALA A 208 17.01 -24.13 -5.15
N ALA A 209 16.10 -24.80 -4.43
CA ALA A 209 16.37 -26.05 -3.72
C ALA A 209 16.70 -27.21 -4.69
N ALA A 210 16.10 -27.21 -5.89
CA ALA A 210 16.38 -28.24 -6.92
C ALA A 210 17.81 -28.17 -7.48
N THR A 211 18.52 -27.05 -7.30
CA THR A 211 19.91 -26.85 -7.72
C THR A 211 20.80 -26.63 -6.48
N PRO A 212 21.47 -27.65 -5.93
CA PRO A 212 22.19 -27.54 -4.65
C PRO A 212 23.20 -26.39 -4.58
N ALA A 213 23.89 -26.10 -5.67
CA ALA A 213 24.86 -25.00 -5.73
C ALA A 213 24.18 -23.62 -5.56
N ILE A 214 22.98 -23.41 -6.13
CA ILE A 214 22.18 -22.20 -5.92
C ILE A 214 21.73 -22.10 -4.47
N ALA A 215 21.21 -23.20 -3.91
CA ALA A 215 20.77 -23.22 -2.52
C ALA A 215 21.91 -22.89 -1.56
N VAL A 216 23.12 -23.39 -1.78
CA VAL A 216 24.33 -23.07 -1.00
C VAL A 216 24.67 -21.58 -1.14
N ARG A 217 24.67 -21.07 -2.37
CA ARG A 217 25.03 -19.65 -2.62
C ARG A 217 24.03 -18.68 -1.97
N LEU A 218 22.73 -18.96 -2.07
CA LEU A 218 21.69 -18.13 -1.44
C LEU A 218 21.76 -18.16 0.10
N ARG A 219 22.00 -19.34 0.69
CA ARG A 219 22.16 -19.48 2.16
C ARG A 219 23.38 -18.74 2.70
N ALA A 220 24.43 -18.60 1.90
CA ALA A 220 25.62 -17.88 2.29
C ALA A 220 25.37 -16.35 2.41
N GLY A 221 24.29 -15.84 1.82
CA GLY A 221 23.97 -14.42 1.80
C GLY A 221 24.79 -13.62 0.79
N GLY A 222 24.31 -12.41 0.47
CA GLY A 222 24.98 -11.51 -0.47
C GLY A 222 25.11 -12.05 -1.89
N ALA A 223 24.20 -12.93 -2.33
CA ALA A 223 24.15 -13.44 -3.69
C ALA A 223 23.71 -12.33 -4.66
N THR A 224 24.35 -12.28 -5.83
CA THR A 224 23.92 -11.44 -6.95
C THR A 224 23.31 -12.29 -8.07
N ILE A 225 22.64 -11.64 -9.03
CA ILE A 225 22.12 -12.32 -10.22
C ILE A 225 23.27 -12.96 -11.02
N GLU A 226 24.41 -12.29 -11.12
CA GLU A 226 25.58 -12.76 -11.83
C GLU A 226 26.18 -14.00 -11.16
N ASP A 227 26.25 -14.03 -9.81
CA ASP A 227 26.69 -15.21 -9.07
C ASP A 227 25.79 -16.43 -9.38
N ILE A 228 24.50 -16.23 -9.40
CA ILE A 228 23.54 -17.29 -9.71
C ILE A 228 23.63 -17.74 -11.16
N ALA A 229 23.77 -16.79 -12.09
CA ALA A 229 23.89 -17.09 -13.52
C ALA A 229 25.15 -17.88 -13.87
N ALA A 230 26.22 -17.72 -13.09
CA ALA A 230 27.48 -18.44 -13.26
C ALA A 230 27.42 -19.90 -12.80
N ILE A 231 26.35 -20.33 -12.12
CA ILE A 231 26.17 -21.69 -11.62
C ILE A 231 25.63 -22.60 -12.74
N ASP A 232 26.31 -23.71 -13.00
CA ASP A 232 25.84 -24.71 -13.95
C ASP A 232 24.46 -25.25 -13.54
N GLY A 233 23.55 -25.32 -14.52
CA GLY A 233 22.17 -25.75 -14.26
C GLY A 233 21.25 -24.69 -13.69
N SER A 234 21.67 -23.43 -13.61
CA SER A 234 20.87 -22.30 -13.09
C SER A 234 19.67 -21.92 -13.97
N GLY A 235 19.56 -22.43 -15.20
CA GLY A 235 18.57 -22.00 -16.20
C GLY A 235 17.12 -22.10 -15.71
N GLY A 236 16.76 -23.14 -14.96
CA GLY A 236 15.42 -23.30 -14.36
C GLY A 236 15.10 -22.18 -13.36
N PHE A 237 15.98 -21.96 -12.40
CA PHE A 237 15.83 -20.89 -11.41
C PHE A 237 15.81 -19.51 -12.08
N ALA A 238 16.71 -19.27 -13.03
CA ALA A 238 16.75 -17.98 -13.75
C ALA A 238 15.46 -17.70 -14.56
N THR A 239 14.80 -18.74 -15.05
CA THR A 239 13.51 -18.60 -15.73
C THR A 239 12.40 -18.24 -14.76
N GLU A 240 12.30 -18.95 -13.63
CA GLU A 240 11.34 -18.63 -12.56
C GLU A 240 11.57 -17.22 -11.98
N LEU A 241 12.83 -16.83 -11.76
CA LEU A 241 13.16 -15.50 -11.24
C LEU A 241 12.74 -14.39 -12.23
N ARG A 242 12.97 -14.58 -13.53
CA ARG A 242 12.52 -13.60 -14.53
C ARG A 242 10.99 -13.49 -14.57
N ALA A 243 10.28 -14.60 -14.51
CA ALA A 243 8.82 -14.61 -14.47
C ALA A 243 8.30 -13.90 -13.20
N PHE A 244 8.87 -14.21 -12.05
CA PHE A 244 8.51 -13.55 -10.79
C PHE A 244 8.77 -12.04 -10.83
N LEU A 245 9.93 -11.61 -11.32
CA LEU A 245 10.25 -10.18 -11.43
C LEU A 245 9.40 -9.45 -12.49
N ALA A 246 8.93 -10.14 -13.53
CA ALA A 246 8.00 -9.56 -14.50
C ALA A 246 6.64 -9.24 -13.84
N ASP A 247 6.16 -10.12 -12.97
CA ASP A 247 4.85 -9.97 -12.31
C ASP A 247 4.94 -9.12 -11.03
N HIS A 248 5.99 -9.29 -10.22
CA HIS A 248 6.10 -8.77 -8.86
C HIS A 248 7.36 -7.92 -8.61
N GLY A 249 8.15 -7.63 -9.64
CA GLY A 249 9.41 -6.93 -9.50
C GLY A 249 9.30 -5.47 -9.08
N HIS A 250 8.10 -4.87 -9.17
CA HIS A 250 7.78 -3.55 -8.63
C HIS A 250 7.75 -3.51 -7.09
N LEU A 251 7.73 -4.66 -6.43
CA LEU A 251 7.85 -4.75 -4.99
C LEU A 251 9.30 -4.49 -4.55
N GLY A 252 9.46 -4.15 -3.28
CA GLY A 252 10.77 -3.85 -2.71
C GLY A 252 10.66 -3.52 -1.23
N GLN A 253 11.48 -2.60 -0.74
CA GLN A 253 11.36 -2.10 0.62
C GLN A 253 10.07 -1.29 0.79
N ILE A 254 9.46 -1.40 1.99
CA ILE A 254 8.23 -0.67 2.32
C ILE A 254 8.59 0.76 2.67
N ARG A 255 8.60 1.65 1.69
CA ARG A 255 8.71 3.11 1.88
C ARG A 255 8.07 3.85 0.72
N GLU A 256 7.43 4.97 1.04
CA GLU A 256 6.89 5.91 0.06
C GLU A 256 7.98 6.90 -0.40
N ASP A 257 9.16 6.38 -0.75
CA ASP A 257 10.29 7.16 -1.23
C ASP A 257 10.73 6.67 -2.60
N LEU A 258 10.63 7.53 -3.61
CA LEU A 258 11.11 7.22 -4.96
C LEU A 258 12.63 6.97 -5.02
N GLY A 259 13.38 7.22 -3.94
CA GLY A 259 14.79 6.86 -3.81
C GLY A 259 15.04 5.37 -3.62
N ASP A 260 14.05 4.59 -3.16
CA ASP A 260 14.21 3.17 -2.88
C ASP A 260 14.04 2.30 -4.13
N PRO A 261 15.00 1.42 -4.44
CA PRO A 261 14.90 0.53 -5.59
C PRO A 261 13.87 -0.57 -5.36
N SER A 262 13.16 -0.94 -6.43
CA SER A 262 12.32 -2.13 -6.48
C SER A 262 13.17 -3.41 -6.67
N TRP A 263 12.54 -4.58 -6.51
CA TRP A 263 13.23 -5.86 -6.77
C TRP A 263 13.68 -6.01 -8.23
N SER A 264 13.03 -5.34 -9.17
CA SER A 264 13.49 -5.30 -10.57
C SER A 264 14.80 -4.52 -10.74
N GLU A 265 15.07 -3.54 -9.90
CA GLU A 265 16.27 -2.71 -9.94
C GLU A 265 17.38 -3.25 -9.00
N ASP A 266 16.99 -3.74 -7.83
CA ASP A 266 17.88 -4.40 -6.85
C ASP A 266 17.24 -5.69 -6.32
N PRO A 267 17.55 -6.84 -6.91
CA PRO A 267 17.04 -8.13 -6.45
C PRO A 267 17.74 -8.69 -5.21
N ALA A 268 18.78 -8.04 -4.67
CA ALA A 268 19.54 -8.57 -3.54
C ALA A 268 18.67 -8.83 -2.29
N PRO A 269 17.72 -7.97 -1.89
CA PRO A 269 16.80 -8.27 -0.78
C PRO A 269 15.93 -9.50 -1.03
N LEU A 270 15.44 -9.69 -2.27
CA LEU A 270 14.69 -10.88 -2.67
C LEU A 270 15.54 -12.14 -2.56
N LEU A 271 16.76 -12.12 -3.10
CA LEU A 271 17.67 -13.27 -3.02
C LEU A 271 18.05 -13.61 -1.56
N ALA A 272 18.18 -12.60 -0.70
CA ALA A 272 18.44 -12.79 0.72
C ALA A 272 17.20 -13.44 1.42
N ASP A 273 15.99 -13.05 1.06
CA ASP A 273 14.76 -13.67 1.59
C ASP A 273 14.65 -15.15 1.16
N LEU A 274 14.92 -15.46 -0.09
CA LEU A 274 14.97 -16.84 -0.57
C LEU A 274 16.01 -17.68 0.20
N GLY A 275 17.17 -17.10 0.52
CA GLY A 275 18.18 -17.74 1.37
C GLY A 275 17.64 -18.08 2.77
N LYS A 276 16.90 -17.16 3.39
CA LYS A 276 16.23 -17.40 4.69
C LYS A 276 15.17 -18.51 4.60
N ARG A 277 14.33 -18.51 3.55
CA ARG A 277 13.31 -19.53 3.31
C ARG A 277 13.91 -20.93 3.12
N LEU A 278 15.07 -21.03 2.49
CA LEU A 278 15.83 -22.29 2.36
C LEU A 278 16.39 -22.82 3.68
N VAL A 279 16.62 -21.95 4.68
CA VAL A 279 17.08 -22.34 6.03
C VAL A 279 15.91 -22.67 6.95
N ARG A 280 14.83 -21.92 6.83
CA ARG A 280 13.62 -22.08 7.62
C ARG A 280 12.42 -22.26 6.69
N PRO A 281 12.14 -23.47 6.24
CA PRO A 281 11.03 -23.74 5.34
C PRO A 281 9.71 -23.23 5.93
N VAL A 282 8.98 -22.49 5.12
CA VAL A 282 7.63 -22.01 5.45
C VAL A 282 6.64 -23.09 5.03
N ARG A 283 5.55 -23.27 5.79
CA ARG A 283 4.46 -24.16 5.37
C ARG A 283 3.94 -23.72 3.99
N PRO A 284 3.51 -24.66 3.14
CA PRO A 284 2.96 -24.36 1.82
C PRO A 284 1.90 -23.25 1.87
N VAL A 285 1.91 -22.36 0.88
CA VAL A 285 0.98 -21.23 0.80
C VAL A 285 -0.46 -21.71 0.87
N ALA A 286 -0.81 -22.73 0.10
CA ALA A 286 -2.15 -23.30 0.08
C ALA A 286 -2.61 -23.79 1.47
N GLU A 287 -1.72 -24.43 2.24
CA GLU A 287 -2.04 -24.89 3.60
C GLU A 287 -2.25 -23.71 4.56
N ARG A 288 -1.44 -22.65 4.45
CA ARG A 288 -1.56 -21.46 5.28
C ARG A 288 -2.87 -20.71 5.00
N TRP A 289 -3.24 -20.61 3.72
CA TRP A 289 -4.50 -19.96 3.32
C TRP A 289 -5.71 -20.78 3.76
N ALA A 290 -5.73 -22.10 3.50
CA ALA A 290 -6.80 -22.97 3.95
C ALA A 290 -6.98 -22.94 5.49
N ALA A 291 -5.88 -22.87 6.25
CA ALA A 291 -5.95 -22.74 7.70
C ALA A 291 -6.59 -21.42 8.15
N ARG A 292 -6.27 -20.30 7.48
CA ARG A 292 -6.87 -18.98 7.77
C ARG A 292 -8.36 -18.93 7.41
N GLU A 293 -8.73 -19.50 6.27
CA GLU A 293 -10.13 -19.61 5.86
C GLU A 293 -10.93 -20.46 6.87
N ALA A 294 -10.38 -21.59 7.30
CA ALA A 294 -11.01 -22.43 8.31
C ALA A 294 -11.16 -21.71 9.66
N GLU A 295 -10.17 -20.94 10.07
CA GLU A 295 -10.22 -20.11 11.29
C GLU A 295 -11.29 -19.02 11.18
N SER A 296 -11.33 -18.29 10.06
CA SER A 296 -12.36 -17.28 9.77
C SER A 296 -13.77 -17.86 9.81
N GLU A 297 -13.99 -19.03 9.18
CA GLU A 297 -15.29 -19.68 9.22
C GLU A 297 -15.65 -20.23 10.62
N ALA A 298 -14.67 -20.67 11.41
CA ALA A 298 -14.90 -21.10 12.78
C ALA A 298 -15.36 -19.92 13.68
N ILE A 299 -14.76 -18.74 13.51
CA ILE A 299 -15.16 -17.50 14.21
C ILE A 299 -16.60 -17.13 13.78
N ALA A 300 -16.87 -17.08 12.48
CA ALA A 300 -18.22 -16.76 11.96
C ALA A 300 -19.28 -17.73 12.48
N ALA A 301 -18.99 -19.04 12.47
CA ALA A 301 -19.89 -20.07 13.00
C ALA A 301 -20.13 -19.90 14.51
N ARG A 302 -19.13 -19.45 15.28
CA ARG A 302 -19.31 -19.12 16.72
C ARG A 302 -20.31 -17.98 16.90
N VAL A 303 -20.15 -16.89 16.14
CA VAL A 303 -21.06 -15.73 16.21
C VAL A 303 -22.47 -16.13 15.83
N ARG A 304 -22.66 -16.89 14.73
CA ARG A 304 -23.98 -17.37 14.29
C ARG A 304 -24.68 -18.21 15.37
N ARG A 305 -23.92 -19.05 16.12
CA ARG A 305 -24.49 -19.78 17.26
C ARG A 305 -24.91 -18.87 18.41
N LEU A 306 -24.17 -17.80 18.69
CA LEU A 306 -24.55 -16.83 19.72
C LEU A 306 -25.81 -16.04 19.33
N LEU A 307 -26.09 -15.92 18.05
CA LEU A 307 -27.26 -15.27 17.48
C LEU A 307 -28.44 -16.23 17.18
N ASP A 308 -28.35 -17.48 17.63
CA ASP A 308 -29.46 -18.44 17.47
C ASP A 308 -30.74 -17.89 18.14
N GLY A 309 -31.84 -17.95 17.42
CA GLY A 309 -33.11 -17.35 17.84
C GLY A 309 -33.24 -15.82 17.66
N ARG A 310 -32.21 -15.15 17.11
CA ARG A 310 -32.19 -13.69 16.84
C ARG A 310 -32.03 -13.40 15.33
N PRO A 311 -33.05 -13.68 14.49
CA PRO A 311 -32.89 -13.68 13.03
C PRO A 311 -32.52 -12.32 12.43
N THR A 312 -33.00 -11.22 13.01
CA THR A 312 -32.68 -9.86 12.54
C THR A 312 -31.20 -9.54 12.76
N GLU A 313 -30.70 -9.84 13.95
CA GLU A 313 -29.29 -9.59 14.30
C GLU A 313 -28.32 -10.51 13.53
N LEU A 314 -28.76 -11.75 13.27
CA LEU A 314 -28.02 -12.68 12.42
C LEU A 314 -27.92 -12.17 10.98
N ALA A 315 -29.00 -11.70 10.41
CA ALA A 315 -29.02 -11.15 9.06
C ALA A 315 -28.12 -9.89 8.94
N GLU A 316 -28.14 -9.03 9.96
CA GLU A 316 -27.26 -7.85 10.03
C GLU A 316 -25.77 -8.25 10.10
N PHE A 317 -25.42 -9.18 10.97
CA PHE A 317 -24.04 -9.70 11.07
C PHE A 317 -23.57 -10.32 9.74
N ASP A 318 -24.39 -11.18 9.13
CA ASP A 318 -24.04 -11.82 7.86
C ASP A 318 -23.88 -10.81 6.72
N ALA A 319 -24.66 -9.73 6.70
CA ALA A 319 -24.52 -8.65 5.73
C ALA A 319 -23.23 -7.85 5.92
N LEU A 320 -22.87 -7.49 7.16
CA LEU A 320 -21.63 -6.82 7.48
C LEU A 320 -20.40 -7.69 7.18
N LEU A 321 -20.48 -8.99 7.52
CA LEU A 321 -19.42 -9.95 7.21
C LEU A 321 -19.21 -10.09 5.70
N ALA A 322 -20.28 -10.18 4.92
CA ALA A 322 -20.20 -10.27 3.46
C ALA A 322 -19.56 -9.00 2.87
N ALA A 323 -19.99 -7.82 3.32
CA ALA A 323 -19.42 -6.54 2.88
C ALA A 323 -17.92 -6.43 3.25
N ALA A 324 -17.54 -6.78 4.48
CA ALA A 324 -16.15 -6.73 4.92
C ALA A 324 -15.26 -7.75 4.17
N ARG A 325 -15.78 -8.94 3.82
CA ARG A 325 -15.06 -9.93 3.01
C ARG A 325 -14.89 -9.50 1.55
N GLU A 326 -15.84 -8.77 0.99
CA GLU A 326 -15.74 -8.23 -0.38
C GLU A 326 -14.75 -7.08 -0.47
N ILE A 327 -14.82 -6.13 0.48
CA ILE A 327 -14.06 -4.87 0.46
C ILE A 327 -12.73 -4.98 1.23
N GLY A 328 -12.67 -5.74 2.31
CA GLY A 328 -11.52 -5.85 3.20
C GLY A 328 -10.18 -6.15 2.50
N PRO A 329 -10.13 -7.02 1.47
CA PRO A 329 -8.90 -7.25 0.71
C PRO A 329 -8.27 -6.00 0.12
N LEU A 330 -9.05 -4.94 -0.10
CA LEU A 330 -8.55 -3.67 -0.63
C LEU A 330 -7.70 -2.87 0.37
N THR A 331 -7.66 -3.25 1.67
CA THR A 331 -6.73 -2.65 2.64
C THR A 331 -5.26 -2.81 2.24
N GLU A 332 -4.93 -3.89 1.53
CA GLU A 332 -3.58 -4.17 1.05
C GLU A 332 -3.50 -4.23 -0.49
N GLY A 333 -4.60 -4.59 -1.16
CA GLY A 333 -4.62 -4.65 -2.62
C GLY A 333 -4.32 -3.30 -3.26
N HIS A 334 -4.80 -2.20 -2.68
CA HIS A 334 -4.48 -0.86 -3.18
C HIS A 334 -2.99 -0.53 -3.02
N ASN A 335 -2.33 -0.96 -1.93
CA ASN A 335 -0.89 -0.78 -1.73
C ASN A 335 -0.08 -1.48 -2.82
N TYR A 336 -0.45 -2.73 -3.16
CA TYR A 336 0.20 -3.47 -4.24
C TYR A 336 0.12 -2.71 -5.58
N TRP A 337 -1.08 -2.25 -5.94
CA TRP A 337 -1.35 -1.64 -7.23
C TRP A 337 -0.97 -0.17 -7.32
N ILE A 338 -0.95 0.57 -6.22
CA ILE A 338 -0.68 2.01 -6.23
C ILE A 338 0.65 2.33 -5.56
N ASP A 339 0.79 2.08 -4.26
CA ASP A 339 1.98 2.49 -3.51
C ASP A 339 3.26 1.90 -4.11
N ARG A 340 3.22 0.62 -4.50
CA ARG A 340 4.38 -0.06 -5.06
C ARG A 340 4.50 0.11 -6.57
N MET A 341 3.43 -0.17 -7.29
CA MET A 341 3.49 -0.21 -8.76
C MET A 341 3.58 1.19 -9.38
N CYS A 342 2.92 2.20 -8.80
CA CYS A 342 3.03 3.58 -9.26
C CYS A 342 4.41 4.15 -8.93
N ALA A 343 4.90 3.97 -7.69
CA ALA A 343 6.20 4.45 -7.28
C ALA A 343 7.33 3.84 -8.12
N ASP A 344 7.32 2.52 -8.36
CA ASP A 344 8.30 1.84 -9.22
C ASP A 344 8.33 2.44 -10.63
N ARG A 345 7.17 2.63 -11.24
CA ARG A 345 7.09 3.20 -12.60
C ARG A 345 7.57 4.63 -12.67
N LEU A 346 7.13 5.47 -11.74
CA LEU A 346 7.55 6.87 -11.69
C LEU A 346 9.04 6.98 -11.44
N ARG A 347 9.59 6.17 -10.52
CA ARG A 347 11.02 6.08 -10.26
C ARG A 347 11.80 5.69 -11.52
N ARG A 348 11.45 4.57 -12.15
CA ARG A 348 12.15 4.10 -13.37
C ARG A 348 12.07 5.14 -14.49
N PHE A 349 10.92 5.79 -14.62
CA PHE A 349 10.73 6.90 -15.57
C PHE A 349 11.67 8.07 -15.25
N ALA A 350 11.74 8.52 -13.98
CA ALA A 350 12.62 9.59 -13.54
C ALA A 350 14.10 9.28 -13.83
N PHE A 351 14.55 8.06 -13.54
CA PHE A 351 15.93 7.67 -13.82
C PHE A 351 16.25 7.53 -15.32
N ARG A 352 15.28 7.08 -16.15
CA ARG A 352 15.45 7.11 -17.61
C ARG A 352 15.58 8.55 -18.11
N LEU A 353 14.74 9.44 -17.61
CA LEU A 353 14.78 10.86 -17.97
C LEU A 353 16.08 11.51 -17.51
N ALA A 354 16.53 11.26 -16.28
CA ALA A 354 17.80 11.78 -15.76
C ALA A 354 18.98 11.39 -16.64
N ARG A 355 19.06 10.12 -17.10
CA ARG A 355 20.12 9.67 -18.04
C ARG A 355 20.13 10.39 -19.37
N ARG A 356 19.02 11.01 -19.77
CA ARG A 356 18.91 11.80 -21.02
C ARG A 356 19.38 13.25 -20.85
N LEU A 357 19.46 13.73 -19.60
CA LEU A 357 19.83 15.10 -19.26
C LEU A 357 21.30 15.26 -18.87
N VAL A 358 22.00 14.16 -18.66
CA VAL A 358 23.44 14.10 -18.37
C VAL A 358 24.22 13.63 -19.60
#